data_cf42c333cc9b2ac29accb27b155b3af1
#
_entry.id   cf42c333cc9b2ac29accb27b155b3af1
#
_cell.length_a   1.000
_cell.length_b   1.000
_cell.length_c   1.000
_cell.angle_alpha   90.00
_cell.angle_beta   90.00
_cell.angle_gamma   90.00
#
_symmetry.space_group_name_H-M   'P 1'
#
loop_
_entity.id
_entity.type
_entity.pdbx_description
1 polymer ?
#
loop_
_entity_poly.entity_id
_entity_poly.type
_entity_poly.pdbx_seq_one_letter_code
_entity_poly.pdbx_strand_id
1 'polypeptide(L)'
;RVVDGDTLKVKMLNGKTDRVRLLLVDTPETKHPKLGVQPFGPEASAYTKKRLEGQEITLEFDVQERDQYGRLLAYIWIDNELYNEELLAKGLARVAVFPPNTKYVDEFKKIQEQARKSEKGIWSIENYAQEKGYNTDAVKNQSSSNQKDTQSATSCEGKIKGNQNSKIYHVPTGAHYNQTMNNVIWFCTEKDAQEAGYKKAKN
;
A
#
# COMPACT_ATOMS: atom_id res chain seq x y z
N ARG A 1 0.22 -3.66 22.73
CA ARG A 1 0.32 -2.28 22.22
C ARG A 1 1.05 -2.24 20.90
N VAL A 2 0.52 -1.57 19.92
CA VAL A 2 1.14 -1.35 18.60
C VAL A 2 2.18 -0.22 18.67
N VAL A 3 3.34 -0.43 18.08
CA VAL A 3 4.44 0.55 17.97
C VAL A 3 4.43 1.15 16.57
N ASP A 4 4.30 0.29 15.56
CA ASP A 4 4.17 0.62 14.14
C ASP A 4 3.38 -0.46 13.41
N GLY A 5 3.17 -0.34 12.11
CA GLY A 5 2.36 -1.29 11.34
C GLY A 5 2.82 -2.75 11.45
N ASP A 6 4.10 -2.98 11.60
CA ASP A 6 4.72 -4.30 11.69
C ASP A 6 5.50 -4.58 12.99
N THR A 7 5.39 -3.70 13.97
CA THR A 7 6.11 -3.82 15.26
C THR A 7 5.16 -3.64 16.44
N LEU A 8 5.18 -4.60 17.35
CA LEU A 8 4.30 -4.68 18.50
C LEU A 8 5.09 -4.73 19.81
N LYS A 9 4.45 -4.33 20.92
CA LYS A 9 4.81 -4.74 22.29
C LYS A 9 3.76 -5.74 22.75
N VAL A 10 4.19 -6.95 23.08
CA VAL A 10 3.33 -8.06 23.51
C VAL A 10 3.62 -8.40 24.97
N LYS A 11 2.57 -8.58 25.76
CA LYS A 11 2.69 -9.14 27.11
C LYS A 11 2.61 -10.66 26.99
N MET A 12 3.67 -11.33 27.38
CA MET A 12 3.78 -12.78 27.37
C MET A 12 3.04 -13.39 28.55
N LEU A 13 2.70 -14.68 28.46
CA LEU A 13 2.02 -15.42 29.54
C LEU A 13 2.77 -15.39 30.89
N ASN A 14 4.09 -15.29 30.87
CA ASN A 14 4.93 -15.14 32.06
C ASN A 14 4.94 -13.71 32.64
N GLY A 15 4.09 -12.81 32.13
CA GLY A 15 3.97 -11.41 32.55
C GLY A 15 5.02 -10.45 31.98
N LYS A 16 6.09 -10.94 31.34
CA LYS A 16 7.11 -10.09 30.70
C LYS A 16 6.56 -9.46 29.42
N THR A 17 7.05 -8.27 29.10
CA THR A 17 6.73 -7.60 27.84
C THR A 17 7.92 -7.69 26.89
N ASP A 18 7.68 -8.11 25.65
CA ASP A 18 8.70 -8.18 24.62
C ASP A 18 8.26 -7.39 23.36
N ARG A 19 9.22 -6.98 22.53
CA ARG A 19 8.97 -6.38 21.23
C ARG A 19 8.96 -7.46 20.17
N VAL A 20 7.94 -7.45 19.34
CA VAL A 20 7.77 -8.40 18.22
C VAL A 20 7.84 -7.62 16.91
N ARG A 21 8.66 -8.06 15.98
CA ARG A 21 8.70 -7.63 14.57
C ARG A 21 8.09 -8.75 13.73
N LEU A 22 7.09 -8.40 12.95
CA LEU A 22 6.43 -9.35 12.06
C LEU A 22 7.39 -9.86 11.00
N LEU A 23 7.42 -11.18 10.80
CA LEU A 23 8.22 -11.84 9.77
C LEU A 23 7.63 -11.63 8.37
N LEU A 24 8.51 -11.53 7.40
CA LEU A 24 8.23 -11.48 5.96
C LEU A 24 7.34 -10.32 5.50
N VAL A 25 6.98 -9.39 6.37
CA VAL A 25 6.22 -8.19 6.00
C VAL A 25 6.96 -6.93 6.41
N ASP A 26 6.80 -5.89 5.62
CA ASP A 26 7.38 -4.58 5.86
C ASP A 26 6.33 -3.52 5.52
N THR A 27 5.94 -2.73 6.52
CA THR A 27 4.98 -1.64 6.37
C THR A 27 5.69 -0.31 6.17
N PRO A 28 5.07 0.69 5.54
CA PRO A 28 5.62 2.03 5.50
C PRO A 28 5.79 2.60 6.91
N GLU A 29 6.87 3.33 7.12
CA GLU A 29 7.26 3.86 8.43
C GLU A 29 6.37 5.02 8.89
N THR A 30 6.09 5.09 10.21
CA THR A 30 5.36 6.20 10.82
C THR A 30 6.26 7.12 11.66
N LYS A 31 7.46 6.66 12.04
CA LYS A 31 8.33 7.33 13.02
C LYS A 31 9.81 7.33 12.65
N HIS A 32 10.15 7.07 11.39
CA HIS A 32 11.55 7.02 11.00
C HIS A 32 12.22 8.41 11.10
N PRO A 33 13.36 8.54 11.83
CA PRO A 33 13.96 9.86 12.12
C PRO A 33 14.36 10.67 10.88
N LYS A 34 14.72 9.98 9.78
CA LYS A 34 15.17 10.60 8.53
C LYS A 34 14.10 10.60 7.44
N LEU A 35 13.22 9.59 7.40
CA LEU A 35 12.23 9.43 6.33
C LEU A 35 10.88 10.05 6.69
N GLY A 36 10.66 10.39 7.98
CA GLY A 36 9.40 10.91 8.45
C GLY A 36 8.25 9.89 8.35
N VAL A 37 7.03 10.40 8.18
CA VAL A 37 5.84 9.59 7.95
C VAL A 37 5.76 9.25 6.47
N GLN A 38 5.74 7.96 6.16
CA GLN A 38 5.58 7.46 4.79
C GLN A 38 4.10 7.27 4.45
N PRO A 39 3.69 7.45 3.19
CA PRO A 39 2.34 7.13 2.72
C PRO A 39 1.93 5.71 3.11
N PHE A 40 0.68 5.54 3.52
CA PHE A 40 0.11 4.29 4.06
C PHE A 40 0.71 3.80 5.40
N GLY A 41 1.73 4.44 5.96
CA GLY A 41 2.23 4.11 7.30
C GLY A 41 1.18 4.30 8.39
N PRO A 42 0.53 5.47 8.49
CA PRO A 42 -0.56 5.69 9.45
C PRO A 42 -1.71 4.69 9.30
N GLU A 43 -2.09 4.35 8.06
CA GLU A 43 -3.15 3.38 7.76
C GLU A 43 -2.77 1.97 8.20
N ALA A 44 -1.55 1.52 7.89
CA ALA A 44 -1.02 0.23 8.34
C ALA A 44 -0.99 0.15 9.87
N SER A 45 -0.45 1.18 10.53
CA SER A 45 -0.40 1.25 11.99
C SER A 45 -1.80 1.27 12.64
N ALA A 46 -2.74 2.03 12.06
CA ALA A 46 -4.12 2.09 12.53
C ALA A 46 -4.84 0.75 12.36
N TYR A 47 -4.61 0.06 11.22
CA TYR A 47 -5.16 -1.25 10.96
C TYR A 47 -4.63 -2.29 11.96
N THR A 48 -3.31 -2.33 12.16
CA THR A 48 -2.67 -3.21 13.14
C THR A 48 -3.22 -2.97 14.54
N LYS A 49 -3.39 -1.70 14.92
CA LYS A 49 -3.98 -1.32 16.21
C LYS A 49 -5.41 -1.82 16.34
N LYS A 50 -6.25 -1.58 15.34
CA LYS A 50 -7.66 -2.02 15.34
C LYS A 50 -7.78 -3.54 15.45
N ARG A 51 -6.89 -4.29 14.78
CA ARG A 51 -7.00 -5.75 14.67
C ARG A 51 -6.39 -6.49 15.86
N LEU A 52 -5.30 -5.95 16.44
CA LEU A 52 -4.51 -6.70 17.44
C LEU A 52 -4.49 -6.07 18.84
N GLU A 53 -4.84 -4.78 19.02
CA GLU A 53 -4.70 -4.17 20.34
C GLU A 53 -5.74 -4.71 21.33
N GLY A 54 -5.25 -5.21 22.48
CA GLY A 54 -6.11 -5.83 23.51
C GLY A 54 -6.53 -7.26 23.20
N GLN A 55 -6.06 -7.83 22.10
CA GLN A 55 -6.38 -9.21 21.71
C GLN A 55 -5.34 -10.20 22.23
N GLU A 56 -5.77 -11.45 22.42
CA GLU A 56 -4.87 -12.60 22.57
C GLU A 56 -4.41 -13.04 21.18
N ILE A 57 -3.09 -13.26 21.05
CA ILE A 57 -2.46 -13.66 19.80
C ILE A 57 -1.51 -14.82 20.04
N THR A 58 -1.32 -15.66 19.03
CA THR A 58 -0.29 -16.70 19.06
C THR A 58 0.90 -16.24 18.21
N LEU A 59 2.10 -16.41 18.76
CA LEU A 59 3.36 -16.14 18.05
C LEU A 59 3.89 -17.46 17.52
N GLU A 60 4.09 -17.51 16.21
CA GLU A 60 4.78 -18.61 15.55
C GLU A 60 6.18 -18.15 15.14
N PHE A 61 7.20 -18.86 15.59
CA PHE A 61 8.59 -18.59 15.26
C PHE A 61 9.04 -19.37 14.00
N ASP A 62 10.06 -18.86 13.36
CA ASP A 62 10.77 -19.54 12.29
C ASP A 62 12.19 -19.88 12.79
N VAL A 63 13.15 -20.06 11.89
CA VAL A 63 14.52 -20.51 12.20
C VAL A 63 15.25 -19.58 13.17
N GLN A 64 15.17 -18.28 12.95
CA GLN A 64 15.76 -17.25 13.80
C GLN A 64 14.67 -16.53 14.58
N GLU A 65 14.72 -16.64 15.91
CA GLU A 65 13.69 -16.08 16.80
C GLU A 65 13.90 -14.61 17.14
N ARG A 66 15.11 -14.04 17.01
CA ARG A 66 15.40 -12.65 17.36
C ARG A 66 16.29 -11.98 16.34
N ASP A 67 16.04 -10.70 16.13
CA ASP A 67 16.92 -9.87 15.32
C ASP A 67 18.09 -9.28 16.12
N GLN A 68 18.97 -8.55 15.41
CA GLN A 68 20.14 -7.87 16.01
C GLN A 68 19.76 -6.81 17.05
N TYR A 69 18.52 -6.35 17.09
CA TYR A 69 18.00 -5.37 18.06
C TYR A 69 17.29 -6.05 19.25
N GLY A 70 17.32 -7.38 19.30
CA GLY A 70 16.71 -8.19 20.34
C GLY A 70 15.19 -8.32 20.25
N ARG A 71 14.55 -7.89 19.13
CA ARG A 71 13.12 -8.07 18.93
C ARG A 71 12.84 -9.53 18.57
N LEU A 72 11.74 -10.09 19.09
CA LEU A 72 11.22 -11.37 18.62
C LEU A 72 10.79 -11.23 17.16
N LEU A 73 11.10 -12.24 16.36
CA LEU A 73 10.70 -12.38 14.97
C LEU A 73 9.61 -13.44 14.88
N ALA A 74 8.38 -13.07 14.55
CA ALA A 74 7.27 -14.01 14.57
C ALA A 74 6.23 -13.72 13.48
N TYR A 75 5.55 -14.77 13.08
CA TYR A 75 4.24 -14.70 12.45
C TYR A 75 3.18 -14.58 13.55
N ILE A 76 2.12 -13.83 13.30
CA ILE A 76 1.06 -13.58 14.27
C ILE A 76 -0.22 -14.27 13.83
N TRP A 77 -0.74 -15.13 14.67
CA TRP A 77 -2.03 -15.79 14.51
C TRP A 77 -3.07 -15.15 15.42
N ILE A 78 -4.24 -14.84 14.88
CA ILE A 78 -5.40 -14.35 15.58
C ILE A 78 -6.65 -14.95 14.96
N ASP A 79 -7.55 -15.53 15.76
CA ASP A 79 -8.77 -16.20 15.29
C ASP A 79 -8.53 -17.27 14.21
N ASN A 80 -7.41 -18.00 14.29
CA ASN A 80 -6.90 -18.97 13.30
C ASN A 80 -6.54 -18.37 11.93
N GLU A 81 -6.42 -17.05 11.83
CA GLU A 81 -5.98 -16.34 10.64
C GLU A 81 -4.56 -15.81 10.82
N LEU A 82 -3.75 -15.88 9.76
CA LEU A 82 -2.40 -15.37 9.75
C LEU A 82 -2.41 -13.87 9.46
N TYR A 83 -2.22 -13.07 10.50
CA TYR A 83 -2.31 -11.61 10.42
C TYR A 83 -1.34 -10.98 9.40
N ASN A 84 -0.17 -11.58 9.23
CA ASN A 84 0.82 -11.13 8.25
C ASN A 84 0.23 -11.12 6.82
N GLU A 85 -0.62 -12.11 6.49
CA GLU A 85 -1.31 -12.18 5.19
C GLU A 85 -2.36 -11.08 5.04
N GLU A 86 -3.07 -10.74 6.12
CA GLU A 86 -4.06 -9.67 6.09
C GLU A 86 -3.43 -8.34 5.66
N LEU A 87 -2.24 -8.01 6.17
CA LEU A 87 -1.50 -6.79 5.78
C LEU A 87 -1.16 -6.79 4.29
N LEU A 88 -0.68 -7.92 3.77
CA LEU A 88 -0.33 -8.07 2.35
C LEU A 88 -1.56 -7.99 1.44
N ALA A 89 -2.63 -8.71 1.79
CA ALA A 89 -3.88 -8.74 1.02
C ALA A 89 -4.57 -7.37 0.94
N LYS A 90 -4.38 -6.53 1.96
CA LYS A 90 -4.89 -5.15 1.99
C LYS A 90 -3.96 -4.14 1.30
N GLY A 91 -2.76 -4.57 0.88
CA GLY A 91 -1.76 -3.66 0.33
C GLY A 91 -1.22 -2.67 1.38
N LEU A 92 -1.17 -3.07 2.64
CA LEU A 92 -0.62 -2.26 3.73
C LEU A 92 0.83 -2.60 4.05
N ALA A 93 1.34 -3.69 3.47
CA ALA A 93 2.72 -4.12 3.58
C ALA A 93 3.22 -4.70 2.24
N ARG A 94 4.53 -4.71 2.07
CA ARG A 94 5.22 -5.49 1.06
C ARG A 94 5.88 -6.73 1.69
N VAL A 95 6.20 -7.72 0.88
CA VAL A 95 7.02 -8.86 1.32
C VAL A 95 8.47 -8.40 1.50
N ALA A 96 9.06 -8.72 2.65
CA ALA A 96 10.46 -8.46 2.97
C ALA A 96 11.11 -9.72 3.52
N VAL A 97 12.01 -10.30 2.74
CA VAL A 97 12.65 -11.57 3.07
C VAL A 97 14.01 -11.33 3.72
N PHE A 98 14.18 -11.84 4.92
CA PHE A 98 15.45 -11.85 5.65
C PHE A 98 15.80 -13.29 6.06
N PRO A 99 16.65 -13.99 5.29
CA PRO A 99 17.06 -15.32 5.67
C PRO A 99 17.68 -15.37 7.07
N PRO A 100 17.50 -16.48 7.81
CA PRO A 100 16.98 -17.79 7.34
C PRO A 100 15.46 -17.96 7.42
N ASN A 101 14.70 -16.93 7.86
CA ASN A 101 13.25 -17.02 8.06
C ASN A 101 12.52 -16.91 6.72
N THR A 102 11.99 -18.01 6.22
CA THR A 102 11.43 -18.09 4.85
C THR A 102 10.17 -18.95 4.73
N LYS A 103 9.61 -19.42 5.84
CA LYS A 103 8.52 -20.42 5.87
C LYS A 103 7.36 -20.12 4.92
N TYR A 104 6.87 -18.89 4.88
CA TYR A 104 5.69 -18.48 4.10
C TYR A 104 6.01 -17.60 2.89
N VAL A 105 7.26 -17.54 2.43
CA VAL A 105 7.69 -16.62 1.35
C VAL A 105 6.87 -16.77 0.08
N ASP A 106 6.66 -18.00 -0.39
CA ASP A 106 5.99 -18.25 -1.66
C ASP A 106 4.49 -17.92 -1.60
N GLU A 107 3.86 -18.18 -0.46
CA GLU A 107 2.46 -17.85 -0.21
C GLU A 107 2.27 -16.32 -0.12
N PHE A 108 3.10 -15.65 0.65
CA PHE A 108 3.05 -14.19 0.81
C PHE A 108 3.31 -13.45 -0.50
N LYS A 109 4.22 -13.94 -1.34
CA LYS A 109 4.44 -13.39 -2.68
C LYS A 109 3.21 -13.51 -3.57
N LYS A 110 2.46 -14.62 -3.50
CA LYS A 110 1.20 -14.78 -4.26
C LYS A 110 0.14 -13.77 -3.80
N ILE A 111 -0.02 -13.61 -2.48
CA ILE A 111 -0.97 -12.65 -1.90
C ILE A 111 -0.60 -11.22 -2.29
N GLN A 112 0.68 -10.87 -2.16
CA GLN A 112 1.19 -9.56 -2.58
C GLN A 112 0.92 -9.28 -4.06
N GLU A 113 1.15 -10.26 -4.94
CA GLU A 113 0.92 -10.09 -6.37
C GLU A 113 -0.55 -9.84 -6.70
N GLN A 114 -1.49 -10.45 -5.96
CA GLN A 114 -2.91 -10.17 -6.09
C GLN A 114 -3.25 -8.74 -5.64
N ALA A 115 -2.69 -8.29 -4.52
CA ALA A 115 -2.87 -6.92 -4.04
C ALA A 115 -2.29 -5.90 -5.02
N ARG A 116 -1.12 -6.19 -5.60
CA ARG A 116 -0.45 -5.36 -6.62
C ARG A 116 -1.25 -5.25 -7.89
N LYS A 117 -1.76 -6.37 -8.44
CA LYS A 117 -2.64 -6.38 -9.62
C LYS A 117 -3.92 -5.59 -9.42
N SER A 118 -4.41 -5.55 -8.18
CA SER A 118 -5.62 -4.80 -7.79
C SER A 118 -5.32 -3.37 -7.36
N GLU A 119 -4.06 -2.91 -7.49
CA GLU A 119 -3.59 -1.56 -7.11
C GLU A 119 -4.01 -1.14 -5.68
N LYS A 120 -4.02 -2.10 -4.74
CA LYS A 120 -4.45 -1.84 -3.36
C LYS A 120 -3.36 -1.16 -2.54
N GLY A 121 -3.75 -0.18 -1.73
CA GLY A 121 -2.90 0.46 -0.73
C GLY A 121 -1.58 0.98 -1.32
N ILE A 122 -0.43 0.51 -0.81
CA ILE A 122 0.91 0.90 -1.27
C ILE A 122 1.13 0.68 -2.79
N TRP A 123 0.36 -0.22 -3.40
CA TRP A 123 0.45 -0.55 -4.83
C TRP A 123 -0.36 0.40 -5.72
N SER A 124 -1.18 1.29 -5.14
CA SER A 124 -1.90 2.33 -5.88
C SER A 124 -0.99 3.48 -6.34
N ILE A 125 0.19 3.61 -5.74
CA ILE A 125 1.21 4.59 -6.11
C ILE A 125 2.28 3.89 -6.93
N GLU A 126 2.40 4.28 -8.20
CA GLU A 126 3.38 3.71 -9.12
C GLU A 126 4.81 3.91 -8.60
N ASN A 127 5.63 2.86 -8.65
CA ASN A 127 7.03 2.85 -8.20
C ASN A 127 7.26 3.21 -6.72
N TYR A 128 6.22 3.23 -5.89
CA TYR A 128 6.35 3.52 -4.46
C TYR A 128 6.90 2.34 -3.67
N ALA A 129 6.21 1.19 -3.69
CA ALA A 129 6.68 -0.02 -3.04
C ALA A 129 7.64 -0.80 -3.94
N GLN A 130 8.87 -1.01 -3.48
CA GLN A 130 9.97 -1.66 -4.19
C GLN A 130 10.52 -2.85 -3.40
N GLU A 131 11.36 -3.69 -4.02
CA GLU A 131 11.98 -4.84 -3.35
C GLU A 131 12.81 -4.45 -2.11
N LYS A 132 13.38 -3.25 -2.08
CA LYS A 132 14.27 -2.80 -0.98
C LYS A 132 13.67 -1.70 -0.10
N GLY A 133 12.34 -1.53 -0.11
CA GLY A 133 11.67 -0.53 0.72
C GLY A 133 10.68 0.35 -0.03
N TYR A 134 10.57 1.60 0.39
CA TYR A 134 9.60 2.55 -0.13
C TYR A 134 10.29 3.76 -0.76
N ASN A 135 9.94 4.06 -2.00
CA ASN A 135 10.41 5.24 -2.72
C ASN A 135 9.47 6.43 -2.46
N THR A 136 9.81 7.25 -1.48
CA THR A 136 9.01 8.44 -1.13
C THR A 136 9.03 9.53 -2.20
N ASP A 137 10.01 9.51 -3.11
CA ASP A 137 10.07 10.49 -4.20
C ASP A 137 9.04 10.20 -5.29
N ALA A 138 8.59 8.95 -5.44
CA ALA A 138 7.48 8.60 -6.31
C ALA A 138 6.19 9.34 -5.94
N VAL A 139 5.98 9.62 -4.65
CA VAL A 139 4.82 10.36 -4.14
C VAL A 139 4.91 11.85 -4.45
N LYS A 140 6.12 12.44 -4.32
CA LYS A 140 6.37 13.85 -4.63
C LYS A 140 6.15 14.12 -6.12
N ASN A 141 6.55 13.18 -6.97
CA ASN A 141 6.35 13.29 -8.42
C ASN A 141 4.88 13.21 -8.83
N GLN A 142 4.06 12.39 -8.15
CA GLN A 142 2.61 12.39 -8.33
C GLN A 142 1.96 13.69 -7.86
N SER A 143 2.41 14.27 -6.76
CA SER A 143 1.94 15.57 -6.28
C SER A 143 2.37 16.71 -7.19
N SER A 144 3.56 16.61 -7.80
CA SER A 144 4.09 17.62 -8.74
C SER A 144 3.47 17.52 -10.13
N SER A 145 3.07 16.33 -10.58
CA SER A 145 2.31 16.16 -11.82
C SER A 145 0.87 16.67 -11.69
N ASN A 146 0.27 16.57 -10.51
CA ASN A 146 -1.02 17.20 -10.22
C ASN A 146 -0.94 18.73 -10.01
N GLN A 147 0.26 19.31 -9.80
CA GLN A 147 0.45 20.75 -9.66
C GLN A 147 0.97 21.45 -10.92
N LYS A 148 1.48 20.70 -11.92
CA LYS A 148 1.95 21.30 -13.18
C LYS A 148 0.86 21.54 -14.23
N ASP A 149 -0.31 20.95 -14.08
CA ASP A 149 -1.44 21.15 -15.01
C ASP A 149 -2.46 22.20 -14.53
N THR A 150 -2.13 23.02 -13.50
CA THR A 150 -3.01 24.10 -13.02
C THR A 150 -2.62 25.48 -13.54
N GLN A 151 -1.89 25.59 -14.64
CA GLN A 151 -1.66 26.88 -15.30
C GLN A 151 -2.01 26.81 -16.79
N SER A 152 -3.25 26.60 -17.10
CA SER A 152 -4.02 27.13 -18.21
C SER A 152 -5.44 26.56 -18.20
N ALA A 153 -6.24 26.96 -17.25
CA ALA A 153 -7.67 26.67 -17.29
C ALA A 153 -8.44 27.94 -16.98
N THR A 154 -8.71 28.70 -18.01
CA THR A 154 -9.96 29.46 -18.08
C THR A 154 -11.11 28.48 -17.86
N SER A 155 -11.75 28.55 -16.69
CA SER A 155 -13.04 27.99 -16.30
C SER A 155 -13.74 27.06 -17.31
N CYS A 156 -13.27 25.84 -17.47
CA CYS A 156 -14.10 24.79 -18.01
C CYS A 156 -14.34 23.72 -16.95
N GLU A 157 -15.60 23.41 -16.67
CA GLU A 157 -15.93 22.18 -15.95
C GLU A 157 -15.52 21.01 -16.85
N GLY A 158 -14.44 20.30 -16.46
CA GLY A 158 -13.92 19.17 -17.22
C GLY A 158 -15.01 18.15 -17.53
N LYS A 159 -15.37 18.03 -18.81
CA LYS A 159 -16.47 17.16 -19.26
C LYS A 159 -15.99 15.84 -19.87
N ILE A 160 -14.72 15.77 -20.27
CA ILE A 160 -14.15 14.58 -20.90
C ILE A 160 -13.26 13.86 -19.90
N LYS A 161 -13.58 12.61 -19.61
CA LYS A 161 -12.94 11.79 -18.59
C LYS A 161 -11.95 10.83 -19.24
N GLY A 162 -10.65 11.03 -19.06
CA GLY A 162 -9.58 10.19 -19.60
C GLY A 162 -9.00 9.25 -18.56
N ASN A 163 -8.60 8.06 -18.94
CA ASN A 163 -7.82 7.14 -18.12
C ASN A 163 -6.35 7.22 -18.54
N GLN A 164 -5.48 7.60 -17.60
CA GLN A 164 -4.05 7.82 -17.86
C GLN A 164 -3.32 6.56 -18.30
N ASN A 165 -3.74 5.39 -17.85
CA ASN A 165 -3.07 4.12 -18.14
C ASN A 165 -3.44 3.59 -19.53
N SER A 166 -4.75 3.55 -19.84
CA SER A 166 -5.24 3.01 -21.11
C SER A 166 -5.17 4.02 -22.26
N LYS A 167 -4.97 5.31 -21.94
CA LYS A 167 -5.06 6.42 -22.91
C LYS A 167 -6.39 6.45 -23.66
N ILE A 168 -7.47 6.04 -22.96
CA ILE A 168 -8.84 6.08 -23.49
C ILE A 168 -9.61 7.18 -22.79
N TYR A 169 -10.37 8.00 -23.54
CA TYR A 169 -11.27 8.99 -22.97
C TYR A 169 -12.74 8.64 -23.20
N HIS A 170 -13.58 9.09 -22.28
CA HIS A 170 -15.03 8.91 -22.29
C HIS A 170 -15.72 10.26 -22.29
N VAL A 171 -16.79 10.36 -23.08
CA VAL A 171 -17.64 11.55 -23.15
C VAL A 171 -18.88 11.39 -22.27
N PRO A 172 -19.52 12.45 -21.79
CA PRO A 172 -20.69 12.40 -20.88
C PRO A 172 -21.83 11.51 -21.38
N THR A 173 -22.00 11.39 -22.70
CA THR A 173 -23.02 10.56 -23.35
C THR A 173 -22.59 9.10 -23.58
N GLY A 174 -21.37 8.74 -23.23
CA GLY A 174 -20.83 7.38 -23.45
C GLY A 174 -21.29 6.39 -22.37
N ALA A 175 -21.51 5.14 -22.78
CA ALA A 175 -22.06 4.06 -21.91
C ALA A 175 -21.24 3.82 -20.63
N HIS A 176 -19.94 4.13 -20.62
CA HIS A 176 -19.04 3.88 -19.50
C HIS A 176 -18.59 5.16 -18.77
N TYR A 177 -19.21 6.32 -19.08
CA TYR A 177 -18.80 7.59 -18.48
C TYR A 177 -18.97 7.65 -16.97
N ASN A 178 -20.03 7.05 -16.43
CA ASN A 178 -20.35 7.05 -15.01
C ASN A 178 -19.63 5.95 -14.19
N GLN A 179 -18.86 5.09 -14.86
CA GLN A 179 -18.10 4.07 -14.14
C GLN A 179 -16.95 4.70 -13.35
N THR A 180 -16.71 4.18 -12.15
CA THR A 180 -15.56 4.56 -11.34
C THR A 180 -14.30 4.11 -12.06
N MET A 181 -13.37 5.03 -12.29
CA MET A 181 -12.07 4.75 -12.90
C MET A 181 -10.97 5.28 -12.00
N ASN A 182 -9.91 4.51 -11.85
CA ASN A 182 -8.66 4.98 -11.25
C ASN A 182 -7.85 5.78 -12.28
N ASN A 183 -6.97 6.67 -11.82
CA ASN A 183 -6.09 7.48 -12.68
C ASN A 183 -6.84 8.31 -13.73
N VAL A 184 -7.86 9.04 -13.27
CA VAL A 184 -8.66 9.93 -14.13
C VAL A 184 -7.95 11.26 -14.35
N ILE A 185 -7.91 11.69 -15.62
CA ILE A 185 -7.59 13.05 -16.03
C ILE A 185 -8.81 13.67 -16.71
N TRP A 186 -9.01 14.96 -16.52
CA TRP A 186 -10.13 15.69 -17.09
C TRP A 186 -9.68 16.63 -18.19
N PHE A 187 -10.38 16.62 -19.32
CA PHE A 187 -10.17 17.53 -20.43
C PHE A 187 -11.42 18.37 -20.65
N CYS A 188 -11.23 19.57 -21.19
CA CYS A 188 -12.33 20.47 -21.52
C CYS A 188 -13.10 20.02 -22.75
N THR A 189 -12.38 19.55 -23.77
CA THR A 189 -12.94 19.10 -25.04
C THR A 189 -12.35 17.76 -25.47
N GLU A 190 -13.04 17.08 -26.39
CA GLU A 190 -12.50 15.86 -27.03
C GLU A 190 -11.20 16.15 -27.78
N LYS A 191 -11.04 17.36 -28.32
CA LYS A 191 -9.85 17.78 -29.03
C LYS A 191 -8.65 17.82 -28.09
N ASP A 192 -8.80 18.37 -26.89
CA ASP A 192 -7.73 18.44 -25.89
C ASP A 192 -7.28 17.03 -25.49
N ALA A 193 -8.23 16.09 -25.33
CA ALA A 193 -7.92 14.70 -25.02
C ALA A 193 -7.15 14.04 -26.18
N GLN A 194 -7.52 14.31 -27.44
CA GLN A 194 -6.84 13.75 -28.62
C GLN A 194 -5.44 14.32 -28.80
N GLU A 195 -5.25 15.63 -28.58
CA GLU A 195 -3.94 16.29 -28.62
C GLU A 195 -3.01 15.76 -27.51
N ALA A 196 -3.58 15.38 -26.36
CA ALA A 196 -2.86 14.69 -25.28
C ALA A 196 -2.59 13.20 -25.55
N GLY A 197 -2.92 12.68 -26.74
CA GLY A 197 -2.65 11.31 -27.16
C GLY A 197 -3.70 10.27 -26.72
N TYR A 198 -4.88 10.72 -26.29
CA TYR A 198 -5.97 9.83 -25.88
C TYR A 198 -6.87 9.45 -27.05
N LYS A 199 -7.42 8.23 -27.03
CA LYS A 199 -8.37 7.71 -28.01
C LYS A 199 -9.77 7.62 -27.42
N LYS A 200 -10.80 7.90 -28.23
CA LYS A 200 -12.19 7.77 -27.80
C LYS A 200 -12.55 6.32 -27.47
N ALA A 201 -13.24 6.10 -26.34
CA ALA A 201 -13.82 4.80 -26.03
C ALA A 201 -14.79 4.37 -27.14
N LYS A 202 -14.71 3.11 -27.54
CA LYS A 202 -15.72 2.50 -28.42
C LYS A 202 -17.00 2.30 -27.64
N ASN A 203 -18.12 2.71 -28.20
CA ASN A 203 -19.47 2.45 -27.67
C ASN A 203 -19.77 0.96 -27.70
#